data_c52fc8e9b4e351100db033a937f9b1f7
#
_entry.id   c52fc8e9b4e351100db033a937f9b1f7
#
_cell.length_a   1.000
_cell.length_b   1.000
_cell.length_c   1.000
_cell.angle_alpha   90.00
_cell.angle_beta   90.00
_cell.angle_gamma   90.00
#
_symmetry.space_group_name_H-M   'P 1'
#
loop_
_entity.id
_entity.type
_entity.pdbx_description
1 polymer ?
#
loop_
_entity_poly.entity_id
_entity_poly.type
_entity_poly.pdbx_seq_one_letter_code
_entity_poly.pdbx_strand_id
1 'polypeptide(L)'
;NSLNTHKNKIIATSTSSLNNKIEDDFFSLKIYIPPLCDRTEDVVGLSELFYDEASAIFGRQASRIDCNNIAVDLSENCYSLRRSIYSAYLKNSFDETDIMNIMEDFLLNKLEEESDYRNLLYLFDVPLIKSGFTKFGSQLSMSKAFGLNRNKLRKKINEYRLEEDKK
;
A
#
# COMPACT_ATOMS: atom_id res chain seq x y z
N ASN A 1 15.09 -42.04 17.66
CA ASN A 1 16.54 -42.28 17.85
C ASN A 1 17.34 -42.46 16.55
N SER A 2 16.73 -42.45 15.35
CA SER A 2 17.45 -42.66 14.08
C SER A 2 18.12 -41.38 13.53
N LEU A 3 17.78 -40.22 14.05
CA LEU A 3 18.35 -38.95 13.57
C LEU A 3 19.76 -38.66 14.12
N ASN A 4 20.14 -39.27 15.24
CA ASN A 4 21.43 -39.02 15.90
C ASN A 4 22.62 -39.85 15.30
N THR A 5 22.38 -40.70 14.31
CA THR A 5 23.42 -41.52 13.68
C THR A 5 24.03 -40.93 12.41
N HIS A 6 23.49 -39.84 11.89
CA HIS A 6 23.99 -39.20 10.68
C HIS A 6 24.72 -37.89 11.00
N LYS A 7 25.90 -37.68 10.39
CA LYS A 7 26.68 -36.41 10.43
C LYS A 7 25.97 -35.23 9.75
N ASN A 8 24.67 -35.29 9.55
CA ASN A 8 23.89 -34.28 8.87
C ASN A 8 23.48 -33.18 9.85
N LYS A 9 23.65 -31.92 9.45
CA LYS A 9 23.13 -30.77 10.17
C LYS A 9 21.63 -30.64 9.85
N ILE A 10 20.80 -30.56 10.87
CA ILE A 10 19.35 -30.38 10.73
C ILE A 10 19.00 -28.98 11.22
N ILE A 11 18.28 -28.25 10.38
CA ILE A 11 17.66 -26.95 10.71
C ILE A 11 16.15 -27.15 10.60
N ALA A 12 15.43 -26.83 11.67
CA ALA A 12 13.98 -26.84 11.67
C ALA A 12 13.44 -25.44 12.00
N THR A 13 12.32 -25.09 11.42
CA THR A 13 11.60 -23.84 11.69
C THR A 13 10.17 -24.16 12.13
N SER A 14 9.64 -23.38 13.06
CA SER A 14 8.26 -23.49 13.51
C SER A 14 7.68 -22.10 13.79
N THR A 15 6.40 -21.91 13.53
CA THR A 15 5.65 -20.70 13.88
C THR A 15 4.90 -20.81 15.20
N SER A 16 4.91 -22.00 15.81
CA SER A 16 4.31 -22.27 17.12
C SER A 16 5.33 -22.93 18.03
N SER A 17 5.20 -22.73 19.35
CA SER A 17 6.06 -23.44 20.29
C SER A 17 5.77 -24.95 20.20
N LEU A 18 6.83 -25.71 20.04
CA LEU A 18 6.80 -27.17 20.11
C LEU A 18 6.83 -27.64 21.58
N ASN A 19 6.62 -28.91 21.78
CA ASN A 19 6.78 -29.51 23.11
C ASN A 19 8.27 -29.36 23.52
N ASN A 20 8.54 -28.64 24.62
CA ASN A 20 9.88 -28.32 25.11
C ASN A 20 10.80 -29.57 25.19
N LYS A 21 10.23 -30.74 25.50
CA LYS A 21 10.98 -31.98 25.61
C LYS A 21 11.56 -32.46 24.26
N ILE A 22 10.83 -32.25 23.16
CA ILE A 22 11.30 -32.60 21.80
C ILE A 22 12.36 -31.58 21.35
N GLU A 23 12.13 -30.29 21.65
CA GLU A 23 13.09 -29.26 21.29
C GLU A 23 14.44 -29.43 21.99
N ASP A 24 14.44 -29.75 23.31
CA ASP A 24 15.65 -29.88 24.11
C ASP A 24 16.45 -31.14 23.77
N ASP A 25 15.77 -32.24 23.39
CA ASP A 25 16.41 -33.51 23.04
C ASP A 25 17.09 -33.48 21.66
N PHE A 26 16.61 -32.64 20.72
CA PHE A 26 17.08 -32.65 19.32
C PHE A 26 17.87 -31.42 18.89
N PHE A 27 17.63 -30.27 19.48
CA PHE A 27 18.24 -29.01 19.05
C PHE A 27 19.07 -28.39 20.16
N SER A 28 20.38 -28.32 19.93
CA SER A 28 21.32 -27.67 20.86
C SER A 28 21.30 -26.15 20.80
N LEU A 29 20.74 -25.57 19.72
CA LEU A 29 20.64 -24.14 19.53
C LEU A 29 19.21 -23.79 19.12
N LYS A 30 18.60 -22.83 19.83
CA LYS A 30 17.30 -22.24 19.53
C LYS A 30 17.47 -20.76 19.25
N ILE A 31 16.94 -20.31 18.14
CA ILE A 31 16.95 -18.91 17.76
C ILE A 31 15.50 -18.45 17.63
N TYR A 32 15.11 -17.49 18.43
CA TYR A 32 13.83 -16.82 18.32
C TYR A 32 13.98 -15.61 17.40
N ILE A 33 13.18 -15.58 16.33
CA ILE A 33 13.11 -14.44 15.41
C ILE A 33 11.82 -13.68 15.75
N PRO A 34 11.91 -12.46 16.34
CA PRO A 34 10.73 -11.69 16.66
C PRO A 34 9.99 -11.25 15.37
N PRO A 35 8.68 -10.96 15.45
CA PRO A 35 7.94 -10.42 14.32
C PRO A 35 8.51 -9.08 13.86
N LEU A 36 8.26 -8.72 12.60
CA LEU A 36 8.87 -7.54 11.98
C LEU A 36 8.43 -6.23 12.64
N CYS A 37 7.24 -6.18 13.23
CA CYS A 37 6.77 -5.03 14.01
C CYS A 37 7.64 -4.71 15.24
N ASP A 38 8.36 -5.73 15.77
CA ASP A 38 9.29 -5.60 16.90
C ASP A 38 10.74 -5.35 16.45
N ARG A 39 11.00 -5.34 15.14
CA ARG A 39 12.32 -5.11 14.51
C ARG A 39 12.24 -3.96 13.51
N THR A 40 11.86 -2.78 13.99
CA THR A 40 11.61 -1.61 13.14
C THR A 40 12.84 -1.15 12.36
N GLU A 41 14.04 -1.42 12.87
CA GLU A 41 15.31 -1.15 12.19
C GLU A 41 15.48 -1.94 10.89
N ASP A 42 14.88 -3.14 10.80
CA ASP A 42 14.93 -3.97 9.59
C ASP A 42 13.96 -3.49 8.51
N VAL A 43 12.90 -2.76 8.90
CA VAL A 43 11.82 -2.34 7.98
C VAL A 43 12.35 -1.47 6.86
N VAL A 44 13.26 -0.54 7.15
CA VAL A 44 13.81 0.38 6.14
C VAL A 44 14.61 -0.39 5.10
N GLY A 45 15.56 -1.22 5.53
CA GLY A 45 16.40 -2.01 4.62
C GLY A 45 15.59 -3.01 3.78
N LEU A 46 14.57 -3.66 4.39
CA LEU A 46 13.67 -4.54 3.66
C LEU A 46 12.78 -3.77 2.67
N SER A 47 12.35 -2.57 3.02
CA SER A 47 11.57 -1.72 2.12
C SER A 47 12.36 -1.33 0.87
N GLU A 48 13.64 -0.96 1.02
CA GLU A 48 14.53 -0.67 -0.10
C GLU A 48 14.73 -1.90 -0.98
N LEU A 49 14.97 -3.06 -0.37
CA LEU A 49 15.11 -4.34 -1.10
C LEU A 49 13.85 -4.66 -1.91
N PHE A 50 12.66 -4.54 -1.32
CA PHE A 50 11.40 -4.80 -2.01
C PHE A 50 11.08 -3.75 -3.06
N TYR A 51 11.55 -2.51 -2.90
CA TYR A 51 11.43 -1.49 -3.93
C TYR A 51 12.28 -1.82 -5.16
N ASP A 52 13.52 -2.26 -4.97
CA ASP A 52 14.41 -2.69 -6.05
C ASP A 52 13.86 -3.94 -6.75
N GLU A 53 13.32 -4.89 -5.99
CA GLU A 53 12.63 -6.08 -6.51
C GLU A 53 11.40 -5.69 -7.37
N ALA A 54 10.57 -4.75 -6.89
CA ALA A 54 9.44 -4.23 -7.64
C ALA A 54 9.89 -3.57 -8.97
N SER A 55 10.96 -2.78 -8.92
CA SER A 55 11.55 -2.16 -10.11
C SER A 55 11.99 -3.18 -11.15
N ALA A 56 12.62 -4.26 -10.71
CA ALA A 56 13.06 -5.35 -11.58
C ALA A 56 11.87 -6.12 -12.19
N ILE A 57 10.81 -6.36 -11.41
CA ILE A 57 9.64 -7.13 -11.86
C ILE A 57 8.76 -6.30 -12.80
N PHE A 58 8.45 -5.06 -12.44
CA PHE A 58 7.50 -4.25 -13.18
C PHE A 58 8.13 -3.45 -14.33
N GLY A 59 9.47 -3.30 -14.35
CA GLY A 59 10.22 -2.68 -15.44
C GLY A 59 9.88 -1.21 -15.73
N ARG A 60 9.12 -0.55 -14.85
CA ARG A 60 8.72 0.85 -14.98
C ARG A 60 9.68 1.75 -14.22
N GLN A 61 9.98 2.92 -14.76
CA GLN A 61 10.72 3.94 -14.01
C GLN A 61 9.74 4.67 -13.08
N ALA A 62 9.71 4.27 -11.81
CA ALA A 62 9.05 5.06 -10.77
C ALA A 62 10.03 6.07 -10.19
N SER A 63 9.55 7.28 -9.89
CA SER A 63 10.33 8.22 -9.09
C SER A 63 10.69 7.55 -7.76
N ARG A 64 11.97 7.60 -7.37
CA ARG A 64 12.42 6.98 -6.13
C ARG A 64 11.64 7.57 -4.95
N ILE A 65 10.89 6.72 -4.28
CA ILE A 65 10.07 7.11 -3.13
C ILE A 65 10.97 7.01 -1.90
N ASP A 66 10.86 7.98 -1.00
CA ASP A 66 11.39 7.81 0.33
C ASP A 66 10.56 6.74 1.08
N CYS A 67 11.16 5.56 1.26
CA CYS A 67 10.52 4.43 1.91
C CYS A 67 10.05 4.74 3.35
N ASN A 68 10.62 5.78 3.99
CA ASN A 68 10.20 6.22 5.32
C ASN A 68 8.82 6.89 5.33
N ASN A 69 8.34 7.36 4.17
CA ASN A 69 7.04 8.04 4.03
C ASN A 69 5.93 7.11 3.52
N ILE A 70 6.21 5.82 3.34
CA ILE A 70 5.20 4.84 2.92
C ILE A 70 4.47 4.31 4.15
N ALA A 71 3.14 4.36 4.13
CA ALA A 71 2.33 3.65 5.11
C ALA A 71 2.47 2.14 4.87
N VAL A 72 3.24 1.46 5.71
CA VAL A 72 3.51 0.03 5.59
C VAL A 72 2.61 -0.79 6.52
N ASP A 73 2.19 -1.95 6.04
CA ASP A 73 1.50 -2.97 6.82
C ASP A 73 2.52 -4.04 7.25
N LEU A 74 2.63 -4.27 8.55
CA LEU A 74 3.54 -5.25 9.14
C LEU A 74 2.79 -6.45 9.77
N SER A 75 1.48 -6.56 9.56
CA SER A 75 0.63 -7.58 10.18
C SER A 75 1.03 -9.02 9.82
N GLU A 76 1.54 -9.22 8.61
CA GLU A 76 2.03 -10.51 8.10
C GLU A 76 3.55 -10.48 7.85
N ASN A 77 4.31 -9.76 8.68
CA ASN A 77 5.76 -9.63 8.58
C ASN A 77 6.22 -9.12 7.19
N CYS A 78 7.24 -9.76 6.61
CA CYS A 78 7.78 -9.40 5.31
C CYS A 78 6.75 -9.52 4.17
N TYR A 79 5.71 -10.33 4.32
CA TYR A 79 4.72 -10.52 3.27
C TYR A 79 3.82 -9.30 3.09
N SER A 80 3.27 -8.78 4.18
CA SER A 80 2.47 -7.55 4.15
C SER A 80 3.32 -6.32 3.83
N LEU A 81 4.56 -6.25 4.34
CA LEU A 81 5.51 -5.20 3.98
C LEU A 81 5.77 -5.17 2.47
N ARG A 82 6.14 -6.32 1.87
CA ARG A 82 6.38 -6.44 0.42
C ARG A 82 5.18 -5.97 -0.38
N ARG A 83 3.96 -6.41 0.00
CA ARG A 83 2.71 -5.99 -0.65
C ARG A 83 2.50 -4.47 -0.57
N SER A 84 2.79 -3.86 0.58
CA SER A 84 2.70 -2.40 0.75
C SER A 84 3.67 -1.65 -0.15
N ILE A 85 4.92 -2.09 -0.22
CA ILE A 85 5.96 -1.47 -1.06
C ILE A 85 5.62 -1.64 -2.55
N TYR A 86 5.19 -2.83 -2.99
CA TYR A 86 4.78 -3.06 -4.38
C TYR A 86 3.60 -2.18 -4.77
N SER A 87 2.60 -2.05 -3.90
CA SER A 87 1.46 -1.17 -4.13
C SER A 87 1.87 0.30 -4.24
N ALA A 88 2.77 0.75 -3.37
CA ALA A 88 3.32 2.10 -3.42
C ALA A 88 4.13 2.33 -4.70
N TYR A 89 4.97 1.36 -5.09
CA TYR A 89 5.75 1.40 -6.33
C TYR A 89 4.83 1.58 -7.54
N LEU A 90 3.84 0.72 -7.69
CA LEU A 90 2.89 0.76 -8.80
C LEU A 90 2.14 2.09 -8.88
N LYS A 91 1.63 2.58 -7.73
CA LYS A 91 0.92 3.87 -7.68
C LYS A 91 1.79 5.04 -8.17
N ASN A 92 3.09 5.00 -7.90
CA ASN A 92 4.01 6.07 -8.31
C ASN A 92 4.63 5.85 -9.69
N SER A 93 4.44 4.68 -10.31
CA SER A 93 4.88 4.40 -11.67
C SER A 93 3.86 4.77 -12.74
N PHE A 94 2.62 5.08 -12.37
CA PHE A 94 1.59 5.49 -13.32
C PHE A 94 1.77 6.94 -13.72
N ASP A 95 1.77 7.20 -15.02
CA ASP A 95 1.69 8.53 -15.60
C ASP A 95 0.22 8.92 -15.94
N GLU A 96 0.03 10.11 -16.49
CA GLU A 96 -1.30 10.59 -16.89
C GLU A 96 -1.95 9.68 -17.94
N THR A 97 -1.15 9.15 -18.86
CA THR A 97 -1.64 8.25 -19.92
C THR A 97 -2.14 6.93 -19.35
N ASP A 98 -1.39 6.35 -18.41
CA ASP A 98 -1.80 5.14 -17.70
C ASP A 98 -3.15 5.35 -16.97
N ILE A 99 -3.29 6.49 -16.27
CA ILE A 99 -4.51 6.83 -15.55
C ILE A 99 -5.69 6.99 -16.52
N MET A 100 -5.47 7.64 -17.66
CA MET A 100 -6.50 7.79 -18.69
C MET A 100 -6.93 6.46 -19.28
N ASN A 101 -5.99 5.57 -19.62
CA ASN A 101 -6.28 4.24 -20.13
C ASN A 101 -7.06 3.38 -19.10
N ILE A 102 -6.64 3.39 -17.84
CA ILE A 102 -7.36 2.68 -16.75
C ILE A 102 -8.78 3.24 -16.62
N MET A 103 -8.95 4.55 -16.71
CA MET A 103 -10.27 5.19 -16.63
C MET A 103 -11.14 4.82 -17.84
N GLU A 104 -10.56 4.78 -19.05
CA GLU A 104 -11.27 4.36 -20.26
C GLU A 104 -11.77 2.92 -20.15
N ASP A 105 -10.89 1.98 -19.78
CA ASP A 105 -11.26 0.57 -19.57
C ASP A 105 -12.36 0.42 -18.51
N PHE A 106 -12.26 1.18 -17.42
CA PHE A 106 -13.27 1.18 -16.36
C PHE A 106 -14.61 1.70 -16.89
N LEU A 107 -14.60 2.79 -17.65
CA LEU A 107 -15.81 3.39 -18.23
C LEU A 107 -16.44 2.51 -19.30
N LEU A 108 -15.66 1.86 -20.16
CA LEU A 108 -16.16 0.90 -21.15
C LEU A 108 -16.99 -0.21 -20.51
N ASN A 109 -16.56 -0.71 -19.36
CA ASN A 109 -17.28 -1.73 -18.60
C ASN A 109 -18.51 -1.21 -17.83
N LYS A 110 -18.61 0.11 -17.64
CA LYS A 110 -19.65 0.75 -16.82
C LYS A 110 -20.73 1.45 -17.64
N LEU A 111 -20.42 1.81 -18.88
CA LEU A 111 -21.37 2.53 -19.74
C LEU A 111 -22.50 1.61 -20.20
N GLU A 112 -23.72 2.09 -20.04
CA GLU A 112 -24.97 1.49 -20.51
C GLU A 112 -25.64 2.48 -21.49
N GLU A 113 -26.68 2.04 -22.23
CA GLU A 113 -27.35 2.87 -23.26
C GLU A 113 -27.92 4.19 -22.72
N GLU A 114 -28.29 4.24 -21.43
CA GLU A 114 -28.86 5.41 -20.77
C GLU A 114 -27.89 6.06 -19.76
N SER A 115 -26.59 5.89 -19.91
CA SER A 115 -25.60 6.47 -18.99
C SER A 115 -25.58 7.99 -19.10
N ASP A 116 -25.98 8.69 -18.03
CA ASP A 116 -25.89 10.16 -17.94
C ASP A 116 -24.45 10.57 -17.55
N TYR A 117 -23.83 11.40 -18.35
CA TYR A 117 -22.53 12.01 -18.07
C TYR A 117 -22.43 12.56 -16.64
N ARG A 118 -23.49 13.19 -16.14
CA ARG A 118 -23.52 13.75 -14.78
C ARG A 118 -23.35 12.70 -13.71
N ASN A 119 -23.88 11.49 -13.94
CA ASN A 119 -23.77 10.37 -13.02
C ASN A 119 -22.35 9.80 -12.92
N LEU A 120 -21.47 10.16 -13.87
CA LEU A 120 -20.08 9.69 -13.90
C LEU A 120 -19.09 10.74 -13.37
N LEU A 121 -19.53 12.01 -13.22
CA LEU A 121 -18.65 13.09 -12.77
C LEU A 121 -18.01 12.86 -11.39
N TYR A 122 -18.64 12.05 -10.54
CA TYR A 122 -18.08 11.74 -9.22
C TYR A 122 -16.73 11.03 -9.31
N LEU A 123 -16.46 10.32 -10.41
CA LEU A 123 -15.18 9.63 -10.63
C LEU A 123 -14.01 10.60 -10.68
N PHE A 124 -14.26 11.83 -11.12
CA PHE A 124 -13.27 12.91 -11.13
C PHE A 124 -13.40 13.83 -9.91
N ASP A 125 -14.62 14.26 -9.58
CA ASP A 125 -14.88 15.22 -8.52
C ASP A 125 -14.43 14.71 -7.14
N VAL A 126 -14.74 13.46 -6.81
CA VAL A 126 -14.45 12.90 -5.49
C VAL A 126 -12.93 12.81 -5.23
N PRO A 127 -12.11 12.20 -6.10
CA PRO A 127 -10.67 12.17 -5.89
C PRO A 127 -10.04 13.55 -5.91
N LEU A 128 -10.51 14.47 -6.78
CA LEU A 128 -10.03 15.84 -6.82
C LEU A 128 -10.28 16.58 -5.50
N ILE A 129 -11.48 16.49 -4.95
CA ILE A 129 -11.84 17.16 -3.69
C ILE A 129 -11.06 16.56 -2.52
N LYS A 130 -10.94 15.22 -2.43
CA LYS A 130 -10.15 14.55 -1.38
C LYS A 130 -8.68 14.95 -1.42
N SER A 131 -8.08 14.95 -2.61
CA SER A 131 -6.71 15.44 -2.81
C SER A 131 -6.57 16.90 -2.42
N GLY A 132 -7.60 17.71 -2.69
CA GLY A 132 -7.65 19.11 -2.31
C GLY A 132 -7.66 19.33 -0.79
N PHE A 133 -8.42 18.55 -0.04
CA PHE A 133 -8.39 18.58 1.43
C PHE A 133 -6.99 18.26 1.96
N THR A 134 -6.36 17.22 1.43
CA THR A 134 -5.01 16.82 1.84
C THR A 134 -3.98 17.90 1.52
N LYS A 135 -4.06 18.54 0.34
CA LYS A 135 -3.03 19.46 -0.15
C LYS A 135 -3.21 20.88 0.36
N PHE A 136 -4.44 21.37 0.47
CA PHE A 136 -4.75 22.78 0.75
C PHE A 136 -5.38 23.03 2.12
N GLY A 137 -5.89 22.03 2.78
CA GLY A 137 -6.43 22.06 4.16
C GLY A 137 -7.72 22.86 4.34
N SER A 138 -8.10 23.76 3.43
CA SER A 138 -9.31 24.58 3.57
C SER A 138 -10.10 24.72 2.28
N GLN A 139 -11.43 24.78 2.38
CA GLN A 139 -12.31 25.00 1.23
C GLN A 139 -12.04 26.34 0.50
N LEU A 140 -11.56 27.35 1.22
CA LEU A 140 -11.21 28.63 0.60
C LEU A 140 -9.98 28.51 -0.30
N SER A 141 -8.92 27.84 0.19
CA SER A 141 -7.71 27.58 -0.59
C SER A 141 -7.99 26.66 -1.77
N MET A 142 -8.80 25.62 -1.56
CA MET A 142 -9.23 24.70 -2.63
C MET A 142 -10.00 25.41 -3.73
N SER A 143 -10.97 26.28 -3.37
CA SER A 143 -11.77 27.01 -4.35
C SER A 143 -10.91 27.92 -5.24
N LYS A 144 -9.89 28.57 -4.68
CA LYS A 144 -8.90 29.35 -5.42
C LYS A 144 -8.06 28.47 -6.35
N ALA A 145 -7.53 27.35 -5.84
CA ALA A 145 -6.67 26.45 -6.60
C ALA A 145 -7.42 25.80 -7.77
N PHE A 146 -8.69 25.42 -7.58
CA PHE A 146 -9.52 24.80 -8.61
C PHE A 146 -10.20 25.78 -9.55
N GLY A 147 -10.09 27.09 -9.32
CA GLY A 147 -10.84 28.10 -10.08
C GLY A 147 -12.36 27.98 -9.92
N LEU A 148 -12.83 27.38 -8.83
CA LEU A 148 -14.23 27.15 -8.55
C LEU A 148 -14.77 28.18 -7.57
N ASN A 149 -16.05 28.63 -7.79
CA ASN A 149 -16.74 29.38 -6.75
C ASN A 149 -16.92 28.54 -5.49
N ARG A 150 -16.65 29.14 -4.32
CA ARG A 150 -16.75 28.47 -3.01
C ARG A 150 -18.11 27.78 -2.79
N ASN A 151 -19.20 28.39 -3.25
CA ASN A 151 -20.53 27.79 -3.12
C ASN A 151 -20.70 26.54 -3.98
N LYS A 152 -20.12 26.53 -5.20
CA LYS A 152 -20.11 25.35 -6.07
C LYS A 152 -19.30 24.21 -5.44
N LEU A 153 -18.12 24.51 -4.91
CA LEU A 153 -17.28 23.53 -4.23
C LEU A 153 -18.02 22.94 -3.00
N ARG A 154 -18.61 23.81 -2.15
CA ARG A 154 -19.38 23.37 -0.98
C ARG A 154 -20.56 22.48 -1.37
N LYS A 155 -21.27 22.83 -2.46
CA LYS A 155 -22.38 22.01 -2.96
C LYS A 155 -21.90 20.60 -3.33
N LYS A 156 -20.77 20.47 -4.05
CA LYS A 156 -20.18 19.16 -4.42
C LYS A 156 -19.73 18.37 -3.18
N ILE A 157 -19.08 19.02 -2.23
CA ILE A 157 -18.67 18.39 -0.95
C ILE A 157 -19.89 17.78 -0.24
N ASN A 158 -20.98 18.55 -0.13
CA ASN A 158 -22.21 18.06 0.51
C ASN A 158 -22.90 16.96 -0.31
N GLU A 159 -22.96 17.10 -1.63
CA GLU A 159 -23.55 16.12 -2.54
C GLU A 159 -22.88 14.74 -2.43
N TYR A 160 -21.54 14.74 -2.39
CA TYR A 160 -20.76 13.51 -2.25
C TYR A 160 -20.49 13.10 -0.79
N ARG A 161 -21.01 13.83 0.20
CA ARG A 161 -20.84 13.59 1.64
C ARG A 161 -19.38 13.44 2.04
N LEU A 162 -18.53 14.30 1.47
CA LEU A 162 -17.11 14.30 1.77
C LEU A 162 -16.88 15.17 3.02
N GLU A 163 -16.45 14.54 4.11
CA GLU A 163 -16.04 15.25 5.32
C GLU A 163 -14.54 15.59 5.26
N GLU A 164 -14.18 16.72 5.91
CA GLU A 164 -12.79 17.00 6.21
C GLU A 164 -12.31 15.94 7.22
N ASP A 165 -11.38 15.08 6.83
CA ASP A 165 -10.66 14.25 7.81
C ASP A 165 -9.97 15.21 8.79
N LYS A 166 -10.58 15.43 9.95
CA LYS A 166 -9.96 16.16 11.04
C LYS A 166 -8.78 15.32 11.54
N LYS A 167 -7.57 15.71 11.11
CA LYS A 167 -6.34 15.24 11.74
C LYS A 167 -6.19 15.84 13.13
#